data_10b272e77559373c7b0540586d67f824
#
_entry.id   10b272e77559373c7b0540586d67f824
#
_cell.length_a   1.000
_cell.length_b   1.000
_cell.length_c   1.000
_cell.angle_alpha   90.00
_cell.angle_beta   90.00
_cell.angle_gamma   90.00
#
_symmetry.space_group_name_H-M   'P 1'
#
loop_
_entity.id
_entity.type
_entity.pdbx_description
1 polymer ?
#
loop_
_entity_poly.entity_id
_entity_poly.type
_entity_poly.pdbx_seq_one_letter_code
_entity_poly.pdbx_strand_id
1 'polypeptide(L)'
;MGQASRLDIRFDNAGVNFGTRTALYPLSLTLQEKRVGIIGLNGSGKTTFARLINGLAKPTTGRVVVDGLDTASDAASVLGKVGYIFQSPQNQIILPIVRDDIAFGLKARGLDKAQIEAAVDGVLERFGVSHLGARRAHELSGGELQMAAFCSVLVTGPDILILDEPTNQLDLKNRALVQKTIAGLPENVIVISHDLPLIEDFDRVLLFDQGRLVADAPAAEAIARYKEMAS
;
A
#
# COMPACT_ATOMS: atom_id res chain seq x y z
N MET A 1 -22.14 11.74 -3.66
CA MET A 1 -21.46 10.54 -4.17
C MET A 1 -20.38 11.02 -5.13
N GLY A 2 -19.13 11.18 -4.62
CA GLY A 2 -17.99 11.54 -5.46
C GLY A 2 -17.68 10.36 -6.38
N GLN A 3 -17.54 10.61 -7.67
CA GLN A 3 -16.96 9.63 -8.58
C GLN A 3 -15.58 9.27 -8.01
N ALA A 4 -15.32 7.97 -7.77
CA ALA A 4 -13.99 7.52 -7.44
C ALA A 4 -13.05 8.04 -8.54
N SER A 5 -12.08 8.85 -8.15
CA SER A 5 -11.05 9.37 -9.06
C SER A 5 -10.40 8.17 -9.73
N ARG A 6 -10.39 8.18 -11.07
CA ARG A 6 -9.72 7.11 -11.83
C ARG A 6 -8.23 7.20 -11.50
N LEU A 7 -7.64 6.10 -11.09
CA LEU A 7 -6.21 6.00 -10.83
C LEU A 7 -5.42 6.47 -12.06
N ASP A 8 -4.45 7.36 -11.88
CA ASP A 8 -3.50 7.74 -12.94
C ASP A 8 -2.08 7.82 -12.35
N ILE A 9 -1.38 6.70 -12.44
CA ILE A 9 0.04 6.62 -12.04
C ILE A 9 0.86 6.36 -13.29
N ARG A 10 1.83 7.24 -13.56
CA ARG A 10 2.70 7.15 -14.75
C ARG A 10 4.15 7.05 -14.33
N PHE A 11 4.81 6.04 -14.85
CA PHE A 11 6.26 5.88 -14.84
C PHE A 11 6.78 6.29 -16.21
N ASP A 12 7.71 7.21 -16.25
CA ASP A 12 8.34 7.73 -17.48
C ASP A 12 9.83 7.49 -17.37
N ASN A 13 10.28 6.36 -17.95
CA ASN A 13 11.66 5.88 -17.88
C ASN A 13 12.25 5.89 -16.45
N ALA A 14 11.41 5.55 -15.46
CA ALA A 14 11.74 5.63 -14.05
C ALA A 14 12.56 4.42 -13.59
N GLY A 15 13.72 4.68 -12.98
CA GLY A 15 14.61 3.66 -12.44
C GLY A 15 15.28 4.10 -11.14
N VAL A 16 15.82 3.13 -10.39
CA VAL A 16 16.48 3.38 -9.10
C VAL A 16 17.79 2.63 -9.00
N ASN A 17 18.85 3.39 -8.72
CA ASN A 17 20.17 2.86 -8.37
C ASN A 17 20.53 3.24 -6.93
N PHE A 18 21.07 2.29 -6.17
CA PHE A 18 21.71 2.51 -4.88
C PHE A 18 23.21 2.29 -5.03
N GLY A 19 23.96 3.37 -5.24
CA GLY A 19 25.38 3.30 -5.60
C GLY A 19 25.56 2.52 -6.92
N THR A 20 26.29 1.41 -6.88
CA THR A 20 26.54 0.55 -8.04
C THR A 20 25.45 -0.49 -8.29
N ARG A 21 24.51 -0.68 -7.35
CA ARG A 21 23.44 -1.67 -7.47
C ARG A 21 22.20 -1.05 -8.09
N THR A 22 21.74 -1.59 -9.21
CA THR A 22 20.43 -1.28 -9.77
C THR A 22 19.35 -2.05 -9.02
N ALA A 23 18.46 -1.31 -8.34
CA ALA A 23 17.32 -1.89 -7.62
C ALA A 23 16.07 -1.99 -8.51
N LEU A 24 15.94 -1.05 -9.47
CA LEU A 24 14.89 -1.04 -10.46
C LEU A 24 15.47 -0.49 -11.77
N TYR A 25 15.44 -1.30 -12.81
CA TYR A 25 15.82 -0.86 -14.16
C TYR A 25 14.77 0.12 -14.69
N PRO A 26 15.19 1.11 -15.52
CA PRO A 26 14.27 2.08 -16.09
C PRO A 26 13.10 1.39 -16.79
N LEU A 27 11.88 1.82 -16.46
CA LEU A 27 10.64 1.31 -17.05
C LEU A 27 9.64 2.44 -17.28
N SER A 28 8.77 2.24 -18.26
CA SER A 28 7.67 3.15 -18.56
C SER A 28 6.38 2.35 -18.58
N LEU A 29 5.40 2.76 -17.76
CA LEU A 29 4.06 2.18 -17.73
C LEU A 29 3.05 3.17 -17.12
N THR A 30 1.77 2.92 -17.35
CA THR A 30 0.67 3.64 -16.71
C THR A 30 -0.22 2.65 -15.99
N LEU A 31 -0.61 2.96 -14.74
CA LEU A 31 -1.58 2.20 -13.96
C LEU A 31 -2.87 3.00 -13.85
N GLN A 32 -3.99 2.37 -14.24
CA GLN A 32 -5.33 2.97 -14.21
C GLN A 32 -6.38 2.00 -13.67
N GLU A 33 -5.96 0.80 -13.32
CA GLU A 33 -6.81 -0.27 -12.80
C GLU A 33 -7.08 -0.06 -11.30
N LYS A 34 -8.28 -0.43 -10.85
CA LYS A 34 -8.69 -0.29 -9.46
C LYS A 34 -7.91 -1.23 -8.52
N ARG A 35 -7.51 -2.39 -9.03
CA ARG A 35 -6.80 -3.43 -8.29
C ARG A 35 -5.56 -3.87 -9.07
N VAL A 36 -4.40 -3.58 -8.53
CA VAL A 36 -3.11 -3.94 -9.14
C VAL A 36 -2.31 -4.82 -8.18
N GLY A 37 -1.95 -6.00 -8.62
CA GLY A 37 -1.03 -6.90 -7.91
C GLY A 37 0.41 -6.69 -8.34
N ILE A 38 1.35 -6.86 -7.42
CA ILE A 38 2.79 -6.84 -7.69
C ILE A 38 3.40 -8.12 -7.10
N ILE A 39 3.97 -8.96 -7.94
CA ILE A 39 4.56 -10.24 -7.55
C ILE A 39 6.02 -10.34 -8.01
N GLY A 40 6.74 -11.33 -7.50
CA GLY A 40 8.13 -11.61 -7.85
C GLY A 40 8.93 -12.12 -6.64
N LEU A 41 10.10 -12.66 -6.85
CA LEU A 41 10.96 -13.19 -5.80
C LEU A 41 11.47 -12.09 -4.86
N ASN A 42 12.01 -12.49 -3.70
CA ASN A 42 12.61 -11.55 -2.77
C ASN A 42 13.78 -10.81 -3.42
N GLY A 43 13.85 -9.49 -3.22
CA GLY A 43 14.88 -8.65 -3.83
C GLY A 43 14.64 -8.29 -5.30
N SER A 44 13.49 -8.65 -5.90
CA SER A 44 13.18 -8.35 -7.31
C SER A 44 12.81 -6.89 -7.61
N GLY A 45 12.76 -6.00 -6.60
CA GLY A 45 12.50 -4.57 -6.81
C GLY A 45 11.08 -4.11 -6.50
N LYS A 46 10.14 -4.99 -6.10
CA LYS A 46 8.71 -4.69 -5.83
C LYS A 46 8.51 -3.52 -4.86
N THR A 47 9.11 -3.61 -3.68
CA THR A 47 9.01 -2.56 -2.65
C THR A 47 9.62 -1.24 -3.14
N THR A 48 10.72 -1.28 -3.92
CA THR A 48 11.32 -0.09 -4.52
C THR A 48 10.36 0.55 -5.50
N PHE A 49 9.75 -0.24 -6.39
CA PHE A 49 8.73 0.22 -7.34
C PHE A 49 7.54 0.88 -6.62
N ALA A 50 6.98 0.21 -5.60
CA ALA A 50 5.86 0.74 -4.84
C ALA A 50 6.20 2.04 -4.08
N ARG A 51 7.42 2.14 -3.53
CA ARG A 51 7.89 3.35 -2.83
C ARG A 51 8.14 4.54 -3.75
N LEU A 52 8.32 4.33 -5.04
CA LEU A 52 8.35 5.42 -6.02
C LEU A 52 6.98 6.08 -6.16
N ILE A 53 5.88 5.33 -6.02
CA ILE A 53 4.52 5.83 -6.19
C ILE A 53 4.14 6.81 -5.07
N ASN A 54 4.55 6.54 -3.83
CA ASN A 54 4.23 7.40 -2.70
C ASN A 54 5.33 8.41 -2.33
N GLY A 55 6.40 8.49 -3.14
CA GLY A 55 7.52 9.41 -2.90
C GLY A 55 8.46 9.02 -1.76
N LEU A 56 8.31 7.84 -1.14
CA LEU A 56 9.26 7.31 -0.14
C LEU A 56 10.61 6.91 -0.76
N ALA A 57 10.63 6.61 -2.05
CA ALA A 57 11.85 6.50 -2.85
C ALA A 57 11.79 7.53 -3.98
N LYS A 58 12.94 8.07 -4.35
CA LYS A 58 13.07 8.97 -5.50
C LYS A 58 13.70 8.22 -6.67
N PRO A 59 13.21 8.41 -7.90
CA PRO A 59 13.85 7.83 -9.07
C PRO A 59 15.23 8.45 -9.26
N THR A 60 16.23 7.65 -9.65
CA THR A 60 17.55 8.13 -10.05
C THR A 60 17.61 8.47 -11.54
N THR A 61 16.68 7.91 -12.32
CA THR A 61 16.45 8.22 -13.74
C THR A 61 14.95 8.32 -13.97
N GLY A 62 14.55 9.16 -14.94
CA GLY A 62 13.16 9.37 -15.28
C GLY A 62 12.35 10.02 -14.15
N ARG A 63 11.04 9.80 -14.16
CA ARG A 63 10.11 10.36 -13.15
C ARG A 63 8.90 9.46 -12.94
N VAL A 64 8.22 9.68 -11.81
CA VAL A 64 6.91 9.07 -11.51
C VAL A 64 5.92 10.18 -11.19
N VAL A 65 4.72 10.09 -11.78
CA VAL A 65 3.66 11.07 -11.63
C VAL A 65 2.40 10.35 -11.13
N VAL A 66 1.77 10.89 -10.10
CA VAL A 66 0.50 10.38 -9.51
C VAL A 66 -0.53 11.48 -9.58
N ASP A 67 -1.61 11.28 -10.34
CA ASP A 67 -2.68 12.27 -10.56
C ASP A 67 -2.14 13.67 -10.90
N GLY A 68 -1.13 13.73 -11.79
CA GLY A 68 -0.49 14.97 -12.23
C GLY A 68 0.58 15.52 -11.29
N LEU A 69 0.83 14.92 -10.12
CA LEU A 69 1.85 15.31 -9.15
C LEU A 69 3.12 14.48 -9.35
N ASP A 70 4.27 15.13 -9.48
CA ASP A 70 5.56 14.43 -9.54
C ASP A 70 5.96 13.97 -8.13
N THR A 71 6.24 12.68 -7.96
CA THR A 71 6.49 12.07 -6.64
C THR A 71 7.80 12.54 -5.99
N ALA A 72 8.72 13.11 -6.74
CA ALA A 72 9.99 13.62 -6.21
C ALA A 72 9.92 15.10 -5.79
N SER A 73 9.17 15.94 -6.53
CA SER A 73 9.01 17.38 -6.24
C SER A 73 7.81 17.68 -5.37
N ASP A 74 6.69 16.95 -5.55
CA ASP A 74 5.41 17.21 -4.89
C ASP A 74 5.12 16.19 -3.77
N ALA A 75 6.17 15.64 -3.14
CA ALA A 75 6.09 14.51 -2.21
C ALA A 75 5.05 14.71 -1.09
N ALA A 76 4.93 15.91 -0.51
CA ALA A 76 3.94 16.19 0.52
C ALA A 76 2.49 16.06 0.03
N SER A 77 2.21 16.52 -1.19
CA SER A 77 0.88 16.40 -1.82
C SER A 77 0.58 14.95 -2.19
N VAL A 78 1.58 14.22 -2.68
CA VAL A 78 1.46 12.79 -3.01
C VAL A 78 1.17 11.98 -1.76
N LEU A 79 1.87 12.22 -0.64
CA LEU A 79 1.60 11.56 0.66
C LEU A 79 0.19 11.83 1.20
N GLY A 80 -0.43 12.94 0.81
CA GLY A 80 -1.83 13.22 1.12
C GLY A 80 -2.82 12.33 0.38
N LYS A 81 -2.44 11.80 -0.79
CA LYS A 81 -3.27 10.99 -1.69
C LYS A 81 -2.96 9.49 -1.63
N VAL A 82 -1.72 9.12 -1.34
CA VAL A 82 -1.22 7.74 -1.38
C VAL A 82 -0.89 7.25 0.01
N GLY A 83 -1.75 6.42 0.57
CA GLY A 83 -1.48 5.69 1.80
C GLY A 83 -0.55 4.50 1.54
N TYR A 84 0.33 4.20 2.49
CA TYR A 84 1.23 3.06 2.42
C TYR A 84 1.17 2.26 3.72
N ILE A 85 0.88 0.96 3.62
CA ILE A 85 0.91 0.02 4.75
C ILE A 85 2.16 -0.85 4.57
N PHE A 86 3.04 -0.77 5.56
CA PHE A 86 4.31 -1.49 5.57
C PHE A 86 4.12 -2.98 5.88
N GLN A 87 5.05 -3.79 5.38
CA GLN A 87 5.09 -5.24 5.60
C GLN A 87 5.04 -5.64 7.09
N SER A 88 5.62 -4.82 7.96
CA SER A 88 5.62 -5.03 9.40
C SER A 88 4.74 -3.97 10.06
N PRO A 89 3.57 -4.31 10.60
CA PRO A 89 2.67 -3.33 11.21
C PRO A 89 3.28 -2.65 12.45
N GLN A 90 4.28 -3.29 13.10
CA GLN A 90 5.05 -2.68 14.18
C GLN A 90 5.81 -1.43 13.74
N ASN A 91 6.20 -1.36 12.47
CA ASN A 91 6.89 -0.19 11.91
C ASN A 91 5.91 0.92 11.50
N GLN A 92 4.61 0.62 11.47
CA GLN A 92 3.54 1.58 11.13
C GLN A 92 3.10 2.36 12.36
N ILE A 93 2.88 1.67 13.48
CA ILE A 93 2.36 2.25 14.72
C ILE A 93 3.51 2.88 15.51
N ILE A 94 3.42 4.20 15.73
CA ILE A 94 4.46 5.00 16.38
C ILE A 94 4.12 5.28 17.85
N LEU A 95 2.83 5.51 18.14
CA LEU A 95 2.38 5.87 19.48
C LEU A 95 1.89 4.64 20.26
N PRO A 96 2.06 4.65 21.60
CA PRO A 96 1.70 3.49 22.43
C PRO A 96 0.22 3.14 22.41
N ILE A 97 -0.68 4.12 22.30
CA ILE A 97 -2.13 3.94 22.32
C ILE A 97 -2.66 4.00 20.89
N VAL A 98 -3.46 3.01 20.49
CA VAL A 98 -3.97 2.88 19.11
C VAL A 98 -4.74 4.13 18.66
N ARG A 99 -5.65 4.66 19.48
CA ARG A 99 -6.43 5.87 19.16
C ARG A 99 -5.54 7.08 18.94
N ASP A 100 -4.49 7.23 19.75
CA ASP A 100 -3.58 8.36 19.65
C ASP A 100 -2.74 8.30 18.38
N ASP A 101 -2.35 7.08 17.99
CA ASP A 101 -1.60 6.82 16.75
C ASP A 101 -2.45 7.13 15.51
N ILE A 102 -3.70 6.65 15.48
CA ILE A 102 -4.65 6.97 14.41
C ILE A 102 -4.87 8.48 14.31
N ALA A 103 -5.08 9.16 15.46
CA ALA A 103 -5.25 10.61 15.53
C ALA A 103 -4.00 11.38 15.07
N PHE A 104 -2.81 10.80 15.23
CA PHE A 104 -1.54 11.44 14.87
C PHE A 104 -1.48 11.83 13.39
N GLY A 105 -1.95 10.94 12.50
CA GLY A 105 -2.02 11.21 11.05
C GLY A 105 -2.89 12.41 10.66
N LEU A 106 -3.84 12.82 11.53
CA LEU A 106 -4.76 13.92 11.28
C LEU A 106 -4.28 15.27 11.83
N LYS A 107 -3.32 15.28 12.76
CA LYS A 107 -2.86 16.52 13.44
C LYS A 107 -2.34 17.60 12.47
N ALA A 108 -1.70 17.17 11.38
CA ALA A 108 -1.16 18.09 10.37
C ALA A 108 -2.21 18.64 9.39
N ARG A 109 -3.49 18.23 9.50
CA ARG A 109 -4.55 18.58 8.55
C ARG A 109 -5.41 19.78 8.98
N GLY A 110 -5.07 20.44 10.08
CA GLY A 110 -5.81 21.62 10.56
C GLY A 110 -7.20 21.32 11.11
N LEU A 111 -7.50 20.05 11.43
CA LEU A 111 -8.76 19.62 12.03
C LEU A 111 -8.78 19.98 13.52
N ASP A 112 -9.95 20.36 14.03
CA ASP A 112 -10.15 20.55 15.46
C ASP A 112 -10.24 19.19 16.20
N LYS A 113 -10.20 19.24 17.54
CA LYS A 113 -10.21 18.05 18.38
C LYS A 113 -11.44 17.17 18.16
N ALA A 114 -12.63 17.77 18.03
CA ALA A 114 -13.88 17.03 17.86
C ALA A 114 -13.93 16.34 16.49
N GLN A 115 -13.43 17.00 15.44
CA GLN A 115 -13.30 16.42 14.10
C GLN A 115 -12.33 15.25 14.07
N ILE A 116 -11.18 15.35 14.76
CA ILE A 116 -10.22 14.26 14.89
C ILE A 116 -10.85 13.08 15.63
N GLU A 117 -11.50 13.30 16.77
CA GLU A 117 -12.17 12.25 17.55
C GLU A 117 -13.23 11.54 16.71
N ALA A 118 -14.08 12.27 16.00
CA ALA A 118 -15.10 11.70 15.13
C ALA A 118 -14.51 10.87 13.98
N ALA A 119 -13.41 11.34 13.36
CA ALA A 119 -12.73 10.61 12.30
C ALA A 119 -12.10 9.30 12.81
N VAL A 120 -11.48 9.33 14.00
CA VAL A 120 -10.92 8.15 14.65
C VAL A 120 -12.01 7.14 15.00
N ASP A 121 -13.12 7.59 15.59
CA ASP A 121 -14.26 6.70 15.91
C ASP A 121 -14.83 6.08 14.63
N GLY A 122 -15.03 6.90 13.59
CA GLY A 122 -15.59 6.44 12.32
C GLY A 122 -14.71 5.39 11.62
N VAL A 123 -13.37 5.54 11.62
CA VAL A 123 -12.50 4.54 11.01
C VAL A 123 -12.44 3.25 11.82
N LEU A 124 -12.40 3.34 13.14
CA LEU A 124 -12.43 2.16 14.02
C LEU A 124 -13.75 1.39 13.89
N GLU A 125 -14.88 2.08 13.78
CA GLU A 125 -16.19 1.49 13.55
C GLU A 125 -16.29 0.85 12.17
N ARG A 126 -15.83 1.55 11.12
CA ARG A 126 -15.78 1.03 9.73
C ARG A 126 -15.14 -0.36 9.66
N PHE A 127 -14.09 -0.60 10.44
CA PHE A 127 -13.38 -1.88 10.46
C PHE A 127 -13.79 -2.81 11.61
N GLY A 128 -14.77 -2.44 12.44
CA GLY A 128 -15.27 -3.26 13.54
C GLY A 128 -14.26 -3.47 14.67
N VAL A 129 -13.34 -2.52 14.85
CA VAL A 129 -12.22 -2.61 15.79
C VAL A 129 -12.24 -1.50 16.85
N SER A 130 -13.41 -0.94 17.16
CA SER A 130 -13.57 0.13 18.17
C SER A 130 -13.01 -0.24 19.54
N HIS A 131 -13.03 -1.54 19.89
CA HIS A 131 -12.49 -2.08 21.14
C HIS A 131 -10.96 -1.98 21.24
N LEU A 132 -10.25 -1.75 20.12
CA LEU A 132 -8.81 -1.59 20.11
C LEU A 132 -8.36 -0.15 20.43
N GLY A 133 -9.25 0.83 20.29
CA GLY A 133 -8.88 2.25 20.40
C GLY A 133 -8.15 2.63 21.68
N ALA A 134 -8.58 2.10 22.84
CA ALA A 134 -7.95 2.38 24.14
C ALA A 134 -6.79 1.43 24.49
N ARG A 135 -6.51 0.42 23.66
CA ARG A 135 -5.47 -0.58 23.93
C ARG A 135 -4.08 -0.07 23.53
N ARG A 136 -3.08 -0.67 24.16
CA ARG A 136 -1.69 -0.42 23.81
C ARG A 136 -1.28 -1.30 22.64
N ALA A 137 -0.53 -0.72 21.68
CA ALA A 137 -0.11 -1.42 20.46
C ALA A 137 0.65 -2.74 20.73
N HIS A 138 1.48 -2.78 21.78
CA HIS A 138 2.27 -3.98 22.13
C HIS A 138 1.43 -5.10 22.78
N GLU A 139 0.16 -4.84 23.15
CA GLU A 139 -0.77 -5.83 23.70
C GLU A 139 -1.62 -6.48 22.60
N LEU A 140 -1.52 -6.01 21.35
CA LEU A 140 -2.32 -6.49 20.24
C LEU A 140 -1.74 -7.77 19.65
N SER A 141 -2.62 -8.68 19.25
CA SER A 141 -2.25 -9.77 18.34
C SER A 141 -1.80 -9.24 16.98
N GLY A 142 -1.10 -10.06 16.18
CA GLY A 142 -0.65 -9.65 14.86
C GLY A 142 -1.79 -9.16 13.94
N GLY A 143 -2.94 -9.83 13.97
CA GLY A 143 -4.12 -9.43 13.20
C GLY A 143 -4.75 -8.11 13.70
N GLU A 144 -4.86 -7.92 15.03
CA GLU A 144 -5.35 -6.67 15.60
C GLU A 144 -4.41 -5.51 15.28
N LEU A 145 -3.09 -5.73 15.34
CA LEU A 145 -2.10 -4.72 15.00
C LEU A 145 -2.15 -4.36 13.51
N GLN A 146 -2.36 -5.35 12.64
CA GLN A 146 -2.57 -5.13 11.21
C GLN A 146 -3.80 -4.25 10.96
N MET A 147 -4.93 -4.54 11.64
CA MET A 147 -6.14 -3.73 11.51
C MET A 147 -5.96 -2.31 12.07
N ALA A 148 -5.21 -2.14 13.16
CA ALA A 148 -4.83 -0.82 13.66
C ALA A 148 -4.00 -0.04 12.64
N ALA A 149 -3.04 -0.70 11.96
CA ALA A 149 -2.25 -0.09 10.89
C ALA A 149 -3.13 0.33 9.69
N PHE A 150 -4.15 -0.46 9.31
CA PHE A 150 -5.14 -0.04 8.31
C PHE A 150 -5.86 1.24 8.74
N CYS A 151 -6.34 1.29 9.99
CA CYS A 151 -7.03 2.47 10.52
C CYS A 151 -6.13 3.72 10.51
N SER A 152 -4.86 3.59 10.93
CA SER A 152 -3.91 4.71 10.98
C SER A 152 -3.65 5.34 9.61
N VAL A 153 -3.70 4.54 8.54
CA VAL A 153 -3.53 5.05 7.18
C VAL A 153 -4.85 5.55 6.60
N LEU A 154 -5.91 4.74 6.71
CA LEU A 154 -7.19 5.03 6.05
C LEU A 154 -7.97 6.18 6.67
N VAL A 155 -7.71 6.54 7.94
CA VAL A 155 -8.28 7.73 8.59
C VAL A 155 -7.94 9.01 7.84
N THR A 156 -6.82 9.02 7.13
CA THR A 156 -6.40 10.18 6.34
C THR A 156 -7.15 10.32 5.01
N GLY A 157 -7.97 9.33 4.61
CA GLY A 157 -8.76 9.35 3.38
C GLY A 157 -7.90 9.36 2.12
N PRO A 158 -6.96 8.41 1.94
CA PRO A 158 -6.17 8.35 0.72
C PRO A 158 -7.03 7.89 -0.47
N ASP A 159 -6.70 8.36 -1.68
CA ASP A 159 -7.33 7.92 -2.93
C ASP A 159 -6.75 6.56 -3.38
N ILE A 160 -5.50 6.30 -3.01
CA ILE A 160 -4.70 5.13 -3.38
C ILE A 160 -4.12 4.51 -2.11
N LEU A 161 -4.25 3.20 -1.97
CA LEU A 161 -3.65 2.44 -0.87
C LEU A 161 -2.66 1.43 -1.41
N ILE A 162 -1.41 1.53 -0.97
CA ILE A 162 -0.36 0.55 -1.25
C ILE A 162 -0.21 -0.34 -0.03
N LEU A 163 -0.19 -1.65 -0.25
CA LEU A 163 -0.06 -2.67 0.78
C LEU A 163 1.18 -3.53 0.47
N ASP A 164 2.17 -3.47 1.32
CA ASP A 164 3.40 -4.25 1.17
C ASP A 164 3.33 -5.51 2.03
N GLU A 165 3.06 -6.67 1.41
CA GLU A 165 2.92 -7.99 2.02
C GLU A 165 1.92 -8.02 3.21
N PRO A 166 0.66 -7.57 3.04
CA PRO A 166 -0.27 -7.32 4.13
C PRO A 166 -0.72 -8.58 4.89
N THR A 167 -0.52 -9.77 4.34
CA THR A 167 -0.89 -11.06 4.95
C THR A 167 0.31 -11.81 5.52
N ASN A 168 1.51 -11.23 5.44
CA ASN A 168 2.72 -11.89 5.92
C ASN A 168 2.66 -12.12 7.45
N GLN A 169 3.11 -13.30 7.89
CA GLN A 169 3.14 -13.72 9.30
C GLN A 169 1.77 -13.78 10.01
N LEU A 170 0.66 -13.69 9.27
CA LEU A 170 -0.68 -13.86 9.83
C LEU A 170 -1.10 -15.34 9.78
N ASP A 171 -1.81 -15.78 10.83
CA ASP A 171 -2.53 -17.04 10.81
C ASP A 171 -3.68 -17.03 9.78
N LEU A 172 -4.26 -18.19 9.50
CA LEU A 172 -5.31 -18.34 8.49
C LEU A 172 -6.54 -17.45 8.75
N LYS A 173 -6.94 -17.28 10.01
CA LYS A 173 -8.11 -16.47 10.38
C LYS A 173 -7.84 -14.98 10.11
N ASN A 174 -6.70 -14.48 10.55
CA ASN A 174 -6.30 -13.09 10.38
C ASN A 174 -6.00 -12.78 8.89
N ARG A 175 -5.41 -13.74 8.16
CA ARG A 175 -5.24 -13.63 6.70
C ARG A 175 -6.58 -13.46 6.00
N ALA A 176 -7.57 -14.29 6.29
CA ALA A 176 -8.91 -14.19 5.70
C ALA A 176 -9.59 -12.83 6.04
N LEU A 177 -9.40 -12.33 7.26
CA LEU A 177 -9.91 -11.02 7.66
C LEU A 177 -9.28 -9.90 6.81
N VAL A 178 -7.96 -9.90 6.63
CA VAL A 178 -7.23 -8.91 5.82
C VAL A 178 -7.65 -9.00 4.35
N GLN A 179 -7.76 -10.21 3.79
CA GLN A 179 -8.23 -10.41 2.41
C GLN A 179 -9.64 -9.83 2.21
N LYS A 180 -10.57 -10.15 3.12
CA LYS A 180 -11.93 -9.60 3.09
C LYS A 180 -11.94 -8.06 3.22
N THR A 181 -11.08 -7.53 4.08
CA THR A 181 -10.93 -6.09 4.25
C THR A 181 -10.49 -5.44 2.95
N ILE A 182 -9.42 -5.94 2.32
CA ILE A 182 -8.88 -5.42 1.05
C ILE A 182 -9.94 -5.48 -0.06
N ALA A 183 -10.67 -6.59 -0.19
CA ALA A 183 -11.71 -6.76 -1.19
C ALA A 183 -12.84 -5.72 -1.03
N GLY A 184 -13.17 -5.33 0.21
CA GLY A 184 -14.21 -4.34 0.53
C GLY A 184 -13.78 -2.87 0.45
N LEU A 185 -12.51 -2.57 0.17
CA LEU A 185 -12.02 -1.19 0.11
C LEU A 185 -12.56 -0.46 -1.13
N PRO A 186 -13.15 0.74 -1.00
CA PRO A 186 -13.54 1.57 -2.13
C PRO A 186 -12.36 2.25 -2.83
N GLU A 187 -11.25 2.42 -2.12
CA GLU A 187 -10.01 3.03 -2.58
C GLU A 187 -9.37 2.23 -3.73
N ASN A 188 -8.54 2.86 -4.55
CA ASN A 188 -7.67 2.16 -5.49
C ASN A 188 -6.58 1.43 -4.70
N VAL A 189 -6.33 0.15 -5.01
CA VAL A 189 -5.43 -0.67 -4.20
C VAL A 189 -4.33 -1.27 -5.04
N ILE A 190 -3.10 -1.13 -4.55
CA ILE A 190 -1.90 -1.79 -5.08
C ILE A 190 -1.38 -2.72 -3.99
N VAL A 191 -1.27 -4.01 -4.29
CA VAL A 191 -0.82 -5.02 -3.32
C VAL A 191 0.45 -5.69 -3.80
N ILE A 192 1.50 -5.58 -3.02
CA ILE A 192 2.67 -6.44 -3.15
C ILE A 192 2.39 -7.70 -2.34
N SER A 193 2.42 -8.87 -2.96
CA SER A 193 2.23 -10.11 -2.23
C SER A 193 2.84 -11.32 -2.93
N HIS A 194 3.29 -12.29 -2.12
CA HIS A 194 3.54 -13.65 -2.54
C HIS A 194 2.35 -14.60 -2.24
N ASP A 195 1.31 -14.08 -1.57
CA ASP A 195 0.04 -14.76 -1.32
C ASP A 195 -0.84 -14.64 -2.58
N LEU A 196 -0.65 -15.58 -3.53
CA LEU A 196 -1.32 -15.53 -4.83
C LEU A 196 -2.86 -15.50 -4.74
N PRO A 197 -3.51 -16.25 -3.83
CA PRO A 197 -4.96 -16.14 -3.61
C PRO A 197 -5.47 -14.74 -3.29
N LEU A 198 -4.63 -13.87 -2.69
CA LEU A 198 -5.01 -12.49 -2.38
C LEU A 198 -5.23 -11.62 -3.63
N ILE A 199 -4.54 -11.96 -4.72
CA ILE A 199 -4.47 -11.13 -5.93
C ILE A 199 -5.04 -11.82 -7.18
N GLU A 200 -5.59 -13.04 -7.04
CA GLU A 200 -6.07 -13.82 -8.21
C GLU A 200 -7.23 -13.15 -8.95
N ASP A 201 -8.03 -12.35 -8.25
CA ASP A 201 -9.17 -11.60 -8.81
C ASP A 201 -8.81 -10.13 -9.15
N PHE A 202 -7.52 -9.77 -9.17
CA PHE A 202 -7.10 -8.41 -9.48
C PHE A 202 -7.12 -8.15 -10.99
N ASP A 203 -7.39 -6.90 -11.36
CA ASP A 203 -7.52 -6.48 -12.76
C ASP A 203 -6.22 -6.67 -13.54
N ARG A 204 -5.07 -6.43 -12.88
CA ARG A 204 -3.74 -6.42 -13.49
C ARG A 204 -2.69 -6.83 -12.47
N VAL A 205 -1.70 -7.60 -12.92
CA VAL A 205 -0.58 -8.04 -12.08
C VAL A 205 0.75 -7.77 -12.78
N LEU A 206 1.65 -7.12 -12.06
CA LEU A 206 3.01 -6.83 -12.48
C LEU A 206 3.96 -7.85 -11.87
N LEU A 207 4.71 -8.57 -12.70
CA LEU A 207 5.72 -9.52 -12.26
C LEU A 207 7.11 -8.91 -12.39
N PHE A 208 7.81 -8.84 -11.26
CA PHE A 208 9.20 -8.36 -11.21
C PHE A 208 10.19 -9.49 -10.99
N ASP A 209 11.31 -9.41 -11.72
CA ASP A 209 12.48 -10.25 -11.49
C ASP A 209 13.76 -9.42 -11.66
N GLN A 210 14.69 -9.54 -10.71
CA GLN A 210 16.01 -8.88 -10.72
C GLN A 210 15.96 -7.38 -11.09
N GLY A 211 14.98 -6.65 -10.56
CA GLY A 211 14.78 -5.22 -10.82
C GLY A 211 14.11 -4.91 -12.15
N ARG A 212 13.63 -5.89 -12.90
CA ARG A 212 12.97 -5.71 -14.20
C ARG A 212 11.50 -6.11 -14.12
N LEU A 213 10.65 -5.37 -14.82
CA LEU A 213 9.28 -5.78 -15.10
C LEU A 213 9.32 -6.85 -16.20
N VAL A 214 9.02 -8.11 -15.85
CA VAL A 214 9.10 -9.24 -16.79
C VAL A 214 7.73 -9.72 -17.29
N ALA A 215 6.65 -9.36 -16.60
CA ALA A 215 5.29 -9.48 -17.11
C ALA A 215 4.40 -8.35 -16.59
N ASP A 216 3.44 -7.97 -17.41
CA ASP A 216 2.42 -6.97 -17.17
C ASP A 216 1.15 -7.49 -17.84
N ALA A 217 0.27 -8.14 -17.06
CA ALA A 217 -0.81 -8.95 -17.62
C ALA A 217 -1.98 -9.10 -16.64
N PRO A 218 -3.14 -9.64 -17.07
CA PRO A 218 -4.19 -10.11 -16.17
C PRO A 218 -3.66 -11.11 -15.13
N ALA A 219 -4.27 -11.14 -13.94
CA ALA A 219 -3.78 -11.91 -12.79
C ALA A 219 -3.47 -13.38 -13.13
N ALA A 220 -4.37 -14.08 -13.82
CA ALA A 220 -4.18 -15.49 -14.15
C ALA A 220 -2.90 -15.77 -14.96
N GLU A 221 -2.60 -14.92 -15.95
CA GLU A 221 -1.43 -15.04 -16.82
C GLU A 221 -0.13 -14.72 -16.06
N ALA A 222 -0.10 -13.60 -15.33
CA ALA A 222 1.08 -13.21 -14.56
C ALA A 222 1.41 -14.22 -13.44
N ILE A 223 0.38 -14.78 -12.78
CA ILE A 223 0.53 -15.81 -11.75
C ILE A 223 1.06 -17.12 -12.35
N ALA A 224 0.56 -17.54 -13.52
CA ALA A 224 1.07 -18.73 -14.20
C ALA A 224 2.56 -18.59 -14.50
N ARG A 225 2.96 -17.47 -15.09
CA ARG A 225 4.37 -17.16 -15.40
C ARG A 225 5.25 -17.11 -14.14
N TYR A 226 4.74 -16.52 -13.05
CA TYR A 226 5.45 -16.52 -11.78
C TYR A 226 5.71 -17.92 -11.24
N LYS A 227 4.72 -18.84 -11.31
CA LYS A 227 4.86 -20.23 -10.88
C LYS A 227 5.92 -20.97 -11.69
N GLU A 228 5.97 -20.76 -13.00
CA GLU A 228 7.01 -21.33 -13.88
C GLU A 228 8.42 -20.84 -13.51
N MET A 229 8.56 -19.55 -13.16
CA MET A 229 9.85 -18.98 -12.77
C MET A 229 10.32 -19.41 -11.37
N ALA A 230 9.38 -19.76 -10.49
CA ALA A 230 9.67 -20.15 -9.10
C ALA A 230 9.88 -21.65 -8.91
N SER A 231 9.67 -22.47 -9.97
CA SER A 231 9.88 -23.93 -10.02
C SER A 231 11.32 -24.27 -10.36
#